data_a9359d11b8259d0e1019be35ba195928
#
_entry.id   a9359d11b8259d0e1019be35ba195928
#
_cell.length_a   1.000
_cell.length_b   1.000
_cell.length_c   1.000
_cell.angle_alpha   90.00
_cell.angle_beta   90.00
_cell.angle_gamma   90.00
#
_symmetry.space_group_name_H-M   'P 1'
#
loop_
_entity.id
_entity.type
_entity.pdbx_description
1 polymer ?
#
loop_
_entity_poly.entity_id
_entity_poly.type
_entity_poly.pdbx_seq_one_letter_code
_entity_poly.pdbx_strand_id
1 'polypeptide(L)'
;MLQFSDANNKLKALYDVPELQVWLDGRQVYSLDLISGWSCPFAKECLSKVYETGNLTKSGNPQVKLRDGKDTLFRCFSASQEALLPNVYRRRKHNYDSLRGLHLNDMIHRLNTDLPEDTGILRWHVGGDFFNSDYFFAAINVAMMNPDKLFYAYTKSLRYWLKYRGYTEQLNNFVLTASRGGRDDNLIESEMLRESVVVFSEAEAAEKGLEIDHDDSHAAVPSWRVNDFALLIHGVQPAGSEAGKAVSALKGKGSYGKVASV
;
A
#
# COMPACT_ATOMS: atom_id res chain seq x y z
N MET A 1 -3.66 6.19 -20.18
CA MET A 1 -2.52 6.57 -19.30
C MET A 1 -2.90 6.28 -17.88
N LEU A 2 -2.00 5.66 -17.10
CA LEU A 2 -2.17 5.44 -15.67
C LEU A 2 -2.11 6.76 -14.90
N GLN A 3 -2.78 6.80 -13.75
CA GLN A 3 -2.87 7.99 -12.92
C GLN A 3 -2.09 7.78 -11.61
N PHE A 4 -0.84 8.23 -11.59
CA PHE A 4 -0.02 8.26 -10.40
C PHE A 4 -0.51 9.33 -9.41
N SER A 5 -0.26 9.14 -8.14
CA SER A 5 -0.58 10.09 -7.08
C SER A 5 0.70 10.70 -6.53
N ASP A 6 0.70 12.01 -6.31
CA ASP A 6 1.75 12.69 -5.58
C ASP A 6 1.85 12.17 -4.13
N ALA A 7 2.99 12.41 -3.50
CA ALA A 7 3.21 12.05 -2.11
C ALA A 7 2.13 12.64 -1.19
N ASN A 8 1.41 11.77 -0.48
CA ASN A 8 0.56 12.18 0.63
C ASN A 8 1.41 12.61 1.84
N ASN A 9 0.78 13.09 2.91
CA ASN A 9 1.50 13.61 4.08
C ASN A 9 2.47 12.58 4.70
N LYS A 10 2.12 11.28 4.70
CA LYS A 10 3.02 10.22 5.19
C LYS A 10 4.22 10.04 4.26
N LEU A 11 3.98 9.99 2.96
CA LEU A 11 5.04 9.81 1.96
C LEU A 11 5.95 11.04 1.85
N LYS A 12 5.47 12.24 2.19
CA LYS A 12 6.31 13.44 2.21
C LYS A 12 7.43 13.37 3.24
N ALA A 13 7.26 12.62 4.31
CA ALA A 13 8.32 12.43 5.30
C ALA A 13 9.54 11.68 4.74
N LEU A 14 9.38 10.92 3.65
CA LEU A 14 10.50 10.26 2.97
C LEU A 14 11.52 11.24 2.38
N TYR A 15 11.11 12.49 2.10
CA TYR A 15 12.05 13.53 1.63
C TYR A 15 13.09 13.92 2.68
N ASP A 16 12.81 13.68 3.97
CA ASP A 16 13.69 14.03 5.07
C ASP A 16 14.55 12.84 5.55
N VAL A 17 14.39 11.65 4.95
CA VAL A 17 15.15 10.43 5.31
C VAL A 17 16.50 10.43 4.61
N PRO A 18 17.64 10.48 5.35
CA PRO A 18 18.98 10.59 4.76
C PRO A 18 19.33 9.44 3.81
N GLU A 19 18.95 8.21 4.15
CA GLU A 19 19.23 6.99 3.38
C GLU A 19 18.52 6.97 2.02
N LEU A 20 17.49 7.79 1.84
CA LEU A 20 16.70 7.86 0.62
C LEU A 20 17.16 8.97 -0.33
N GLN A 21 18.07 9.86 0.10
CA GLN A 21 18.52 11.00 -0.71
C GLN A 21 19.21 10.56 -2.01
N VAL A 22 19.90 9.44 -2.01
CA VAL A 22 20.53 8.86 -3.21
C VAL A 22 19.50 8.48 -4.29
N TRP A 23 18.28 8.13 -3.88
CA TRP A 23 17.20 7.79 -4.80
C TRP A 23 16.36 9.02 -5.20
N LEU A 24 16.23 9.96 -4.28
CA LEU A 24 15.49 11.20 -4.53
C LEU A 24 16.25 12.10 -5.51
N ASP A 25 17.47 12.52 -5.18
CA ASP A 25 18.31 13.37 -6.03
C ASP A 25 17.53 14.53 -6.69
N GLY A 26 16.70 15.21 -5.88
CA GLY A 26 15.80 16.27 -6.33
C GLY A 26 14.52 15.80 -7.02
N ARG A 27 14.31 14.48 -7.18
CA ARG A 27 13.12 13.88 -7.80
C ARG A 27 12.00 13.68 -6.80
N GLN A 28 10.85 13.22 -7.30
CA GLN A 28 9.60 13.13 -6.55
C GLN A 28 9.31 11.72 -6.02
N VAL A 29 8.47 11.67 -4.99
CA VAL A 29 7.86 10.45 -4.48
C VAL A 29 6.44 10.34 -5.03
N TYR A 30 6.15 9.22 -5.70
CA TYR A 30 4.82 8.91 -6.24
C TYR A 30 4.26 7.63 -5.66
N SER A 31 2.94 7.42 -5.86
CA SER A 31 2.32 6.11 -5.70
C SER A 31 1.47 5.74 -6.92
N LEU A 32 1.42 4.44 -7.24
CA LEU A 32 0.44 3.88 -8.16
C LEU A 32 -0.56 3.06 -7.36
N ASP A 33 -1.80 3.56 -7.28
CA ASP A 33 -2.84 2.97 -6.45
C ASP A 33 -3.88 2.23 -7.28
N LEU A 34 -4.37 1.11 -6.75
CA LEU A 34 -5.42 0.30 -7.32
C LEU A 34 -6.61 0.23 -6.36
N ILE A 35 -7.77 -0.15 -6.90
CA ILE A 35 -9.00 -0.27 -6.10
C ILE A 35 -8.87 -1.36 -5.03
N SER A 36 -9.14 -0.99 -3.79
CA SER A 36 -8.99 -1.85 -2.62
C SER A 36 -9.92 -3.06 -2.65
N GLY A 37 -9.42 -4.20 -2.17
CA GLY A 37 -10.15 -5.44 -2.06
C GLY A 37 -10.43 -6.14 -3.40
N TRP A 38 -10.65 -5.40 -4.49
CA TRP A 38 -10.78 -5.97 -5.83
C TRP A 38 -9.43 -6.37 -6.42
N SER A 39 -8.41 -5.58 -6.13
CA SER A 39 -7.02 -5.86 -6.50
C SER A 39 -6.24 -6.60 -5.40
N CYS A 40 -6.87 -7.03 -4.30
CA CYS A 40 -6.23 -7.67 -3.15
C CYS A 40 -6.67 -9.15 -3.03
N PRO A 41 -6.15 -10.07 -3.84
CA PRO A 41 -6.64 -11.46 -3.90
C PRO A 41 -6.42 -12.24 -2.59
N PHE A 42 -5.40 -11.88 -1.82
CA PHE A 42 -5.03 -12.57 -0.59
C PHE A 42 -5.37 -11.82 0.69
N ALA A 43 -6.06 -10.68 0.60
CA ALA A 43 -6.52 -9.98 1.80
C ALA A 43 -7.57 -10.81 2.56
N LYS A 44 -7.48 -10.79 3.90
CA LYS A 44 -8.39 -11.47 4.82
C LYS A 44 -8.88 -10.50 5.89
N GLU A 45 -8.02 -10.12 6.83
CA GLU A 45 -8.37 -9.33 8.02
C GLU A 45 -8.70 -7.86 7.72
N CYS A 46 -8.24 -7.32 6.61
CA CYS A 46 -8.57 -5.97 6.14
C CYS A 46 -9.46 -5.96 4.89
N LEU A 47 -10.02 -7.11 4.48
CA LEU A 47 -10.78 -7.21 3.25
C LEU A 47 -12.01 -6.33 3.27
N SER A 48 -11.96 -5.23 2.54
CA SER A 48 -13.08 -4.30 2.36
C SER A 48 -13.16 -3.90 0.89
N LYS A 49 -14.36 -3.84 0.34
CA LYS A 49 -14.62 -3.52 -1.07
C LYS A 49 -15.65 -2.44 -1.21
N VAL A 50 -15.43 -1.55 -2.15
CA VAL A 50 -16.41 -0.56 -2.59
C VAL A 50 -17.16 -1.07 -3.82
N TYR A 51 -18.47 -0.93 -3.83
CA TYR A 51 -19.36 -1.36 -4.90
C TYR A 51 -20.19 -0.18 -5.39
N GLU A 52 -20.32 0.00 -6.69
CA GLU A 52 -21.29 0.93 -7.28
C GLU A 52 -22.71 0.41 -7.07
N THR A 53 -23.62 1.31 -6.70
CA THR A 53 -25.05 0.96 -6.48
C THR A 53 -25.89 1.02 -7.76
N GLY A 54 -25.31 1.49 -8.87
CA GLY A 54 -26.01 1.79 -10.11
C GLY A 54 -26.67 3.18 -10.13
N ASN A 55 -26.67 3.90 -9.01
CA ASN A 55 -27.21 5.25 -8.91
C ASN A 55 -26.09 6.30 -8.98
N LEU A 56 -26.48 7.54 -9.24
CA LEU A 56 -25.61 8.70 -9.17
C LEU A 56 -25.91 9.53 -7.90
N THR A 57 -24.88 10.17 -7.37
CA THR A 57 -25.02 11.21 -6.35
C THR A 57 -25.64 12.47 -6.98
N LYS A 58 -26.07 13.44 -6.15
CA LYS A 58 -26.54 14.76 -6.61
C LYS A 58 -25.51 15.51 -7.48
N SER A 59 -24.23 15.23 -7.30
CA SER A 59 -23.11 15.80 -8.08
C SER A 59 -22.70 14.97 -9.31
N GLY A 60 -23.52 13.96 -9.70
CA GLY A 60 -23.27 13.13 -10.89
C GLY A 60 -22.18 12.07 -10.73
N ASN A 61 -21.63 11.86 -9.54
CA ASN A 61 -20.65 10.79 -9.28
C ASN A 61 -21.36 9.45 -9.04
N PRO A 62 -20.73 8.30 -9.35
CA PRO A 62 -21.25 7.01 -8.94
C PRO A 62 -21.50 6.96 -7.42
N GLN A 63 -22.70 6.56 -7.03
CA GLN A 63 -22.99 6.27 -5.64
C GLN A 63 -22.41 4.92 -5.28
N VAL A 64 -21.63 4.86 -4.21
CA VAL A 64 -20.93 3.64 -3.81
C VAL A 64 -21.35 3.19 -2.40
N LYS A 65 -21.20 1.87 -2.16
CA LYS A 65 -21.35 1.26 -0.82
C LYS A 65 -20.10 0.48 -0.49
N LEU A 66 -19.59 0.63 0.72
CA LEU A 66 -18.50 -0.16 1.25
C LEU A 66 -19.06 -1.40 1.98
N ARG A 67 -18.41 -2.54 1.76
CA ARG A 67 -18.70 -3.80 2.46
C ARG A 67 -17.40 -4.41 2.95
N ASP A 68 -17.40 -4.79 4.21
CA ASP A 68 -16.32 -5.54 4.83
C ASP A 68 -16.50 -7.03 4.57
N GLY A 69 -15.41 -7.78 4.47
CA GLY A 69 -15.44 -9.24 4.33
C GLY A 69 -15.82 -9.92 5.66
N LYS A 70 -16.17 -11.19 5.59
CA LYS A 70 -16.63 -11.97 6.77
C LYS A 70 -15.56 -12.13 7.86
N ASP A 71 -14.29 -12.15 7.45
CA ASP A 71 -13.13 -12.34 8.34
C ASP A 71 -12.39 -11.02 8.60
N THR A 72 -13.03 -9.86 8.31
CA THR A 72 -12.41 -8.55 8.49
C THR A 72 -12.36 -8.19 9.98
N LEU A 73 -11.15 -8.00 10.51
CA LEU A 73 -10.91 -7.52 11.89
C LEU A 73 -10.92 -6.00 11.95
N PHE A 74 -10.40 -5.35 10.92
CA PHE A 74 -10.40 -3.89 10.76
C PHE A 74 -10.66 -3.52 9.31
N ARG A 75 -11.40 -2.44 9.11
CA ARG A 75 -11.71 -1.94 7.77
C ARG A 75 -10.46 -1.38 7.10
N CYS A 76 -10.21 -1.75 5.85
CA CYS A 76 -9.16 -1.16 5.04
C CYS A 76 -9.34 0.36 4.95
N PHE A 77 -8.33 1.13 5.37
CA PHE A 77 -8.38 2.59 5.32
C PHE A 77 -8.56 3.10 3.90
N SER A 78 -7.95 2.41 2.94
CA SER A 78 -8.00 2.75 1.53
C SER A 78 -9.41 2.56 0.95
N ALA A 79 -10.10 1.47 1.29
CA ALA A 79 -11.50 1.28 0.92
C ALA A 79 -12.42 2.34 1.55
N SER A 80 -12.12 2.78 2.78
CA SER A 80 -12.84 3.89 3.42
C SER A 80 -12.66 5.21 2.65
N GLN A 81 -11.42 5.50 2.18
CA GLN A 81 -11.17 6.67 1.35
C GLN A 81 -11.92 6.60 0.02
N GLU A 82 -11.95 5.45 -0.63
CA GLU A 82 -12.69 5.23 -1.88
C GLU A 82 -14.18 5.47 -1.70
N ALA A 83 -14.75 5.05 -0.56
CA ALA A 83 -16.17 5.27 -0.26
C ALA A 83 -16.51 6.74 0.01
N LEU A 84 -15.55 7.51 0.55
CA LEU A 84 -15.74 8.91 0.95
C LEU A 84 -15.37 9.90 -0.17
N LEU A 85 -14.37 9.56 -1.00
CA LEU A 85 -13.75 10.46 -1.96
C LEU A 85 -13.92 9.93 -3.40
N PRO A 86 -14.93 10.40 -4.17
CA PRO A 86 -15.21 9.89 -5.50
C PRO A 86 -14.03 10.00 -6.48
N ASN A 87 -13.16 11.00 -6.33
CA ASN A 87 -11.97 11.15 -7.17
C ASN A 87 -10.94 10.03 -6.89
N VAL A 88 -10.76 9.65 -5.62
CA VAL A 88 -9.88 8.55 -5.22
C VAL A 88 -10.40 7.23 -5.77
N TYR A 89 -11.72 6.98 -5.61
CA TYR A 89 -12.37 5.81 -6.16
C TYR A 89 -12.17 5.68 -7.68
N ARG A 90 -12.47 6.77 -8.43
CA ARG A 90 -12.34 6.77 -9.89
C ARG A 90 -10.90 6.54 -10.36
N ARG A 91 -9.92 7.21 -9.74
CA ARG A 91 -8.50 7.05 -10.06
C ARG A 91 -8.04 5.60 -9.88
N ARG A 92 -8.30 5.03 -8.71
CA ARG A 92 -7.89 3.66 -8.38
C ARG A 92 -8.59 2.61 -9.24
N LYS A 93 -9.89 2.81 -9.49
CA LYS A 93 -10.66 1.96 -10.40
C LYS A 93 -10.13 2.05 -11.82
N HIS A 94 -9.85 3.27 -12.31
CA HIS A 94 -9.28 3.50 -13.64
C HIS A 94 -7.94 2.75 -13.80
N ASN A 95 -7.02 2.88 -12.85
CA ASN A 95 -5.73 2.19 -12.89
C ASN A 95 -5.91 0.68 -12.94
N TYR A 96 -6.75 0.13 -12.06
CA TYR A 96 -7.04 -1.30 -12.03
C TYR A 96 -7.66 -1.81 -13.34
N ASP A 97 -8.68 -1.13 -13.85
CA ASP A 97 -9.35 -1.50 -15.10
C ASP A 97 -8.42 -1.37 -16.32
N SER A 98 -7.47 -0.43 -16.30
CA SER A 98 -6.48 -0.23 -17.34
C SER A 98 -5.40 -1.33 -17.37
N LEU A 99 -5.18 -2.05 -16.26
CA LEU A 99 -4.13 -3.05 -16.14
C LEU A 99 -4.67 -4.48 -16.15
N ARG A 100 -5.81 -4.76 -15.54
CA ARG A 100 -6.28 -6.12 -15.25
C ARG A 100 -6.56 -6.99 -16.48
N GLY A 101 -6.77 -6.38 -17.63
CA GLY A 101 -7.03 -7.07 -18.91
C GLY A 101 -5.81 -7.16 -19.83
N LEU A 102 -4.66 -6.62 -19.43
CA LEU A 102 -3.46 -6.62 -20.24
C LEU A 102 -2.67 -7.94 -20.07
N HIS A 103 -1.96 -8.33 -21.13
CA HIS A 103 -0.90 -9.33 -21.06
C HIS A 103 0.37 -8.75 -20.44
N LEU A 104 1.27 -9.62 -19.98
CA LEU A 104 2.49 -9.23 -19.27
C LEU A 104 3.30 -8.12 -19.97
N ASN A 105 3.61 -8.31 -21.26
CA ASN A 105 4.43 -7.33 -22.00
C ASN A 105 3.75 -5.97 -22.14
N ASP A 106 2.42 -5.96 -22.31
CA ASP A 106 1.63 -4.74 -22.40
C ASP A 106 1.57 -4.04 -21.04
N MET A 107 1.51 -4.81 -19.92
CA MET A 107 1.61 -4.26 -18.58
C MET A 107 2.97 -3.61 -18.33
N ILE A 108 4.06 -4.31 -18.67
CA ILE A 108 5.44 -3.77 -18.52
C ILE A 108 5.56 -2.48 -19.33
N HIS A 109 5.16 -2.49 -20.58
CA HIS A 109 5.22 -1.32 -21.44
C HIS A 109 4.40 -0.16 -20.86
N ARG A 110 3.15 -0.42 -20.47
CA ARG A 110 2.25 0.60 -19.91
C ARG A 110 2.79 1.19 -18.61
N LEU A 111 3.25 0.35 -17.69
CA LEU A 111 3.78 0.78 -16.39
C LEU A 111 5.04 1.63 -16.57
N ASN A 112 5.95 1.19 -17.46
CA ASN A 112 7.21 1.89 -17.69
C ASN A 112 7.00 3.21 -18.46
N THR A 113 6.11 3.23 -19.46
CA THR A 113 5.85 4.43 -20.27
C THR A 113 5.07 5.49 -19.50
N ASP A 114 4.14 5.08 -18.64
CA ASP A 114 3.30 6.00 -17.89
C ASP A 114 3.97 6.46 -16.56
N LEU A 115 5.10 5.85 -16.15
CA LEU A 115 5.86 6.25 -14.94
C LEU A 115 6.35 7.69 -15.10
N PRO A 116 6.05 8.61 -14.15
CA PRO A 116 6.54 9.98 -14.22
C PRO A 116 8.08 10.02 -14.31
N GLU A 117 8.60 10.83 -15.22
CA GLU A 117 10.03 10.90 -15.54
C GLU A 117 10.85 11.31 -14.30
N ASP A 118 10.31 12.25 -13.52
CA ASP A 118 10.92 12.78 -12.30
C ASP A 118 10.69 11.88 -11.05
N THR A 119 10.31 10.60 -11.23
CA THR A 119 10.18 9.67 -10.11
C THR A 119 11.55 9.32 -9.54
N GLY A 120 11.76 9.61 -8.26
CA GLY A 120 12.87 9.08 -7.47
C GLY A 120 12.47 7.84 -6.70
N ILE A 121 11.28 7.88 -6.08
CA ILE A 121 10.73 6.77 -5.28
C ILE A 121 9.29 6.51 -5.72
N LEU A 122 8.96 5.25 -5.97
CA LEU A 122 7.58 4.80 -6.21
C LEU A 122 7.12 3.84 -5.13
N ARG A 123 6.03 4.18 -4.43
CA ARG A 123 5.28 3.23 -3.62
C ARG A 123 4.26 2.48 -4.49
N TRP A 124 4.44 1.17 -4.60
CA TRP A 124 3.36 0.33 -5.11
C TRP A 124 2.28 0.22 -4.05
N HIS A 125 1.11 0.75 -4.35
CA HIS A 125 -0.13 0.63 -3.62
C HIS A 125 -0.16 1.28 -2.22
N VAL A 126 -0.57 2.54 -2.15
CA VAL A 126 -1.19 3.07 -0.93
C VAL A 126 -2.55 2.37 -0.75
N GLY A 127 -3.26 2.12 -1.85
CA GLY A 127 -4.46 1.29 -1.92
C GLY A 127 -4.35 0.21 -2.98
N GLY A 128 -4.86 -0.99 -2.67
CA GLY A 128 -4.75 -2.15 -3.54
C GLY A 128 -3.57 -3.07 -3.19
N ASP A 129 -3.32 -4.04 -4.05
CA ASP A 129 -2.21 -5.00 -3.96
C ASP A 129 -1.93 -5.58 -5.37
N PHE A 130 -0.92 -6.43 -5.51
CA PHE A 130 -0.64 -7.16 -6.74
C PHE A 130 -1.76 -8.18 -7.01
N PHE A 131 -2.60 -7.89 -7.98
CA PHE A 131 -3.84 -8.65 -8.22
C PHE A 131 -3.62 -9.97 -8.98
N ASN A 132 -2.50 -10.13 -9.68
CA ASN A 132 -2.09 -11.38 -10.30
C ASN A 132 -0.57 -11.49 -10.43
N SER A 133 -0.09 -12.68 -10.81
CA SER A 133 1.32 -13.02 -10.95
C SER A 133 2.02 -12.20 -12.03
N ASP A 134 1.34 -11.89 -13.14
CA ASP A 134 1.91 -11.14 -14.26
C ASP A 134 2.11 -9.68 -13.90
N TYR A 135 1.16 -9.09 -13.16
CA TYR A 135 1.29 -7.72 -12.66
C TYR A 135 2.44 -7.59 -11.64
N PHE A 136 2.61 -8.59 -10.76
CA PHE A 136 3.75 -8.64 -9.84
C PHE A 136 5.07 -8.70 -10.63
N PHE A 137 5.15 -9.56 -11.65
CA PHE A 137 6.35 -9.68 -12.47
C PHE A 137 6.58 -8.43 -13.34
N ALA A 138 5.53 -7.78 -13.81
CA ALA A 138 5.64 -6.50 -14.51
C ALA A 138 6.26 -5.41 -13.61
N ALA A 139 5.87 -5.35 -12.33
CA ALA A 139 6.47 -4.40 -11.37
C ALA A 139 7.98 -4.67 -11.15
N ILE A 140 8.39 -5.94 -11.08
CA ILE A 140 9.81 -6.33 -11.04
C ILE A 140 10.54 -5.84 -12.29
N ASN A 141 9.97 -6.05 -13.49
CA ASN A 141 10.60 -5.60 -14.74
C ASN A 141 10.74 -4.07 -14.80
N VAL A 142 9.75 -3.32 -14.30
CA VAL A 142 9.85 -1.86 -14.20
C VAL A 142 11.01 -1.46 -13.30
N ALA A 143 11.21 -2.13 -12.16
CA ALA A 143 12.35 -1.87 -11.28
C ALA A 143 13.69 -2.20 -11.96
N MET A 144 13.77 -3.31 -12.69
CA MET A 144 14.97 -3.68 -13.47
C MET A 144 15.32 -2.66 -14.55
N MET A 145 14.30 -2.10 -15.21
CA MET A 145 14.46 -1.10 -16.28
C MET A 145 14.79 0.31 -15.76
N ASN A 146 14.59 0.56 -14.45
CA ASN A 146 14.81 1.85 -13.81
C ASN A 146 15.71 1.70 -12.57
N PRO A 147 16.99 1.32 -12.73
CA PRO A 147 17.89 1.03 -11.61
C PRO A 147 18.23 2.27 -10.75
N ASP A 148 17.98 3.46 -11.26
CA ASP A 148 18.17 4.75 -10.60
C ASP A 148 16.97 5.19 -9.75
N LYS A 149 15.87 4.44 -9.76
CA LYS A 149 14.64 4.71 -9.00
C LYS A 149 14.42 3.63 -7.94
N LEU A 150 13.87 4.02 -6.80
CA LEU A 150 13.50 3.09 -5.72
C LEU A 150 12.02 2.73 -5.81
N PHE A 151 11.74 1.45 -5.67
CA PHE A 151 10.39 0.90 -5.63
C PHE A 151 10.18 0.15 -4.32
N TYR A 152 9.05 0.36 -3.65
CA TYR A 152 8.71 -0.43 -2.48
C TYR A 152 7.21 -0.75 -2.40
N ALA A 153 6.89 -1.82 -1.70
CA ALA A 153 5.53 -2.28 -1.53
C ALA A 153 5.30 -3.00 -0.20
N TYR A 154 4.10 -2.81 0.34
CA TYR A 154 3.48 -3.73 1.28
C TYR A 154 2.61 -4.71 0.48
N THR A 155 2.73 -6.00 0.73
CA THR A 155 1.94 -6.97 -0.03
C THR A 155 1.47 -8.15 0.82
N LYS A 156 0.25 -8.61 0.54
CA LYS A 156 -0.29 -9.90 0.98
C LYS A 156 -0.19 -10.97 -0.11
N SER A 157 0.33 -10.59 -1.30
CA SER A 157 0.47 -11.47 -2.46
C SER A 157 1.76 -12.30 -2.38
N LEU A 158 1.98 -12.96 -1.21
CA LEU A 158 3.21 -13.65 -0.86
C LEU A 158 3.55 -14.78 -1.83
N ARG A 159 2.55 -15.49 -2.38
CA ARG A 159 2.77 -16.52 -3.40
C ARG A 159 3.42 -15.98 -4.67
N TYR A 160 3.10 -14.74 -5.05
CA TYR A 160 3.72 -14.12 -6.21
C TYR A 160 5.14 -13.68 -5.88
N TRP A 161 5.37 -13.14 -4.68
CA TRP A 161 6.72 -12.82 -4.21
C TRP A 161 7.62 -14.04 -4.23
N LEU A 162 7.20 -15.16 -3.60
CA LEU A 162 7.98 -16.39 -3.55
C LEU A 162 8.25 -16.99 -4.94
N LYS A 163 7.25 -16.94 -5.85
CA LYS A 163 7.44 -17.39 -7.24
C LYS A 163 8.58 -16.64 -7.95
N TYR A 164 8.76 -15.37 -7.65
CA TYR A 164 9.76 -14.52 -8.29
C TYR A 164 10.87 -14.08 -7.32
N ARG A 165 11.05 -14.79 -6.21
CA ARG A 165 12.01 -14.45 -5.16
C ARG A 165 13.44 -14.27 -5.69
N GLY A 166 13.88 -15.14 -6.60
CA GLY A 166 15.21 -15.06 -7.21
C GLY A 166 15.47 -13.77 -8.00
N TYR A 167 14.41 -13.08 -8.48
CA TYR A 167 14.54 -11.77 -9.11
C TYR A 167 14.55 -10.66 -8.06
N THR A 168 13.62 -10.71 -7.09
CA THR A 168 13.46 -9.64 -6.10
C THR A 168 14.67 -9.52 -5.16
N GLU A 169 15.33 -10.63 -4.83
CA GLU A 169 16.54 -10.65 -4.00
C GLU A 169 17.78 -10.06 -4.70
N GLN A 170 17.80 -10.02 -6.03
CA GLN A 170 18.89 -9.43 -6.81
C GLN A 170 18.72 -7.91 -7.01
N LEU A 171 17.54 -7.36 -6.70
CA LEU A 171 17.24 -5.95 -6.90
C LEU A 171 17.48 -5.15 -5.61
N ASN A 172 18.43 -4.23 -5.67
CA ASN A 172 18.68 -3.31 -4.56
C ASN A 172 17.64 -2.19 -4.48
N ASN A 173 16.94 -1.95 -5.58
CA ASN A 173 15.94 -0.88 -5.74
C ASN A 173 14.49 -1.37 -5.69
N PHE A 174 14.23 -2.61 -5.23
CA PHE A 174 12.86 -3.13 -5.05
C PHE A 174 12.69 -3.72 -3.66
N VAL A 175 12.01 -3.00 -2.77
CA VAL A 175 11.86 -3.34 -1.36
C VAL A 175 10.47 -3.86 -1.09
N LEU A 176 10.36 -5.09 -0.58
CA LEU A 176 9.09 -5.74 -0.26
C LEU A 176 8.95 -5.95 1.25
N THR A 177 7.73 -5.75 1.74
CA THR A 177 7.32 -6.04 3.10
C THR A 177 6.05 -6.89 3.07
N ALA A 178 6.08 -8.06 3.70
CA ALA A 178 4.87 -8.86 3.90
C ALA A 178 3.91 -8.08 4.80
N SER A 179 2.68 -7.92 4.38
CA SER A 179 1.64 -7.26 5.18
C SER A 179 0.78 -8.31 5.86
N ARG A 180 0.99 -8.54 7.17
CA ARG A 180 0.22 -9.54 7.95
C ARG A 180 -1.30 -9.26 7.91
N GLY A 181 -2.10 -10.30 8.09
CA GLY A 181 -3.56 -10.26 7.97
C GLY A 181 -4.06 -10.73 6.61
N GLY A 182 -3.23 -11.52 5.90
CA GLY A 182 -3.54 -12.18 4.63
C GLY A 182 -4.03 -13.61 4.78
N ARG A 183 -4.26 -14.26 3.65
CA ARG A 183 -4.67 -15.68 3.57
C ARG A 183 -3.48 -16.65 3.70
N ASP A 184 -2.30 -16.17 3.39
CA ASP A 184 -1.08 -16.95 3.27
C ASP A 184 -0.04 -16.52 4.31
N ASP A 185 -0.47 -16.01 5.47
CA ASP A 185 0.43 -15.52 6.54
C ASP A 185 1.39 -16.59 7.05
N ASN A 186 1.02 -17.88 6.96
CA ASN A 186 1.93 -18.98 7.28
C ASN A 186 3.22 -18.98 6.43
N LEU A 187 3.20 -18.33 5.25
CA LEU A 187 4.39 -18.17 4.42
C LEU A 187 5.36 -17.11 4.99
N ILE A 188 4.90 -16.22 5.86
CA ILE A 188 5.76 -15.23 6.49
C ILE A 188 6.79 -15.94 7.36
N GLU A 189 6.32 -16.83 8.26
CA GLU A 189 7.18 -17.58 9.15
C GLU A 189 8.00 -18.63 8.41
N SER A 190 7.35 -19.45 7.55
CA SER A 190 8.03 -20.56 6.87
C SER A 190 9.14 -20.11 5.91
N GLU A 191 9.00 -18.91 5.32
CA GLU A 191 9.94 -18.35 4.37
C GLU A 191 10.79 -17.21 4.94
N MET A 192 10.62 -16.92 6.24
CA MET A 192 11.34 -15.86 6.97
C MET A 192 11.23 -14.50 6.26
N LEU A 193 10.01 -14.13 5.85
CA LEU A 193 9.78 -12.86 5.19
C LEU A 193 9.69 -11.75 6.22
N ARG A 194 10.35 -10.62 5.95
CA ARG A 194 10.15 -9.39 6.72
C ARG A 194 8.69 -8.95 6.64
N GLU A 195 8.12 -8.55 7.76
CA GLU A 195 6.71 -8.20 7.83
C GLU A 195 6.41 -6.85 8.47
N SER A 196 5.21 -6.39 8.20
CA SER A 196 4.54 -5.33 8.94
C SER A 196 3.24 -5.85 9.55
N VAL A 197 3.00 -5.48 10.81
CA VAL A 197 1.83 -5.90 11.59
C VAL A 197 0.99 -4.68 11.94
N VAL A 198 -0.32 -4.72 11.66
CA VAL A 198 -1.24 -3.67 12.15
C VAL A 198 -1.52 -3.91 13.63
N VAL A 199 -1.25 -2.91 14.46
CA VAL A 199 -1.50 -2.92 15.91
C VAL A 199 -2.55 -1.87 16.28
N PHE A 200 -3.28 -2.13 17.35
CA PHE A 200 -4.38 -1.27 17.79
C PHE A 200 -3.96 -0.25 18.84
N SER A 201 -2.73 -0.38 19.37
CA SER A 201 -2.15 0.57 20.32
C SER A 201 -0.62 0.55 20.28
N GLU A 202 0.00 1.61 20.82
CA GLU A 202 1.44 1.66 21.04
C GLU A 202 1.90 0.59 22.06
N ALA A 203 1.06 0.28 23.05
CA ALA A 203 1.33 -0.78 24.03
C ALA A 203 1.41 -2.15 23.37
N GLU A 204 0.53 -2.44 22.40
CA GLU A 204 0.57 -3.71 21.65
C GLU A 204 1.86 -3.81 20.80
N ALA A 205 2.30 -2.72 20.18
CA ALA A 205 3.58 -2.71 19.45
C ALA A 205 4.76 -3.01 20.39
N ALA A 206 4.78 -2.37 21.57
CA ALA A 206 5.82 -2.58 22.57
C ALA A 206 5.82 -4.02 23.12
N GLU A 207 4.65 -4.62 23.36
CA GLU A 207 4.52 -6.02 23.79
C GLU A 207 5.09 -6.99 22.74
N LYS A 208 4.91 -6.68 21.46
CA LYS A 208 5.44 -7.45 20.33
C LYS A 208 6.92 -7.16 20.05
N GLY A 209 7.53 -6.17 20.71
CA GLY A 209 8.91 -5.72 20.46
C GLY A 209 9.10 -5.07 19.09
N LEU A 210 8.04 -4.47 18.52
CA LEU A 210 8.06 -3.87 17.20
C LEU A 210 8.12 -2.34 17.28
N GLU A 211 8.96 -1.72 16.48
CA GLU A 211 8.93 -0.28 16.22
C GLU A 211 7.71 0.10 15.38
N ILE A 212 7.15 1.28 15.64
CA ILE A 212 6.03 1.79 14.85
C ILE A 212 6.55 2.64 13.71
N ASP A 213 6.22 2.25 12.48
CA ASP A 213 6.52 3.02 11.29
C ASP A 213 5.52 4.17 11.11
N HIS A 214 5.99 5.40 11.30
CA HIS A 214 5.20 6.61 11.19
C HIS A 214 5.24 7.27 9.81
N ASP A 215 6.23 6.94 8.98
CA ASP A 215 6.58 7.69 7.77
C ASP A 215 6.93 6.84 6.54
N ASP A 216 6.67 5.55 6.58
CA ASP A 216 7.05 4.55 5.55
C ASP A 216 8.57 4.31 5.43
N SER A 217 9.43 4.91 6.26
CA SER A 217 10.87 4.72 6.18
C SER A 217 11.29 3.27 6.40
N HIS A 218 10.64 2.58 7.35
CA HIS A 218 10.89 1.15 7.60
C HIS A 218 10.64 0.31 6.34
N ALA A 219 9.61 0.64 5.57
CA ALA A 219 9.27 -0.08 4.35
C ALA A 219 10.15 0.32 3.15
N ALA A 220 10.53 1.61 3.06
CA ALA A 220 11.19 2.15 1.89
C ALA A 220 12.71 1.99 1.92
N VAL A 221 13.37 2.12 3.10
CA VAL A 221 14.83 2.11 3.20
C VAL A 221 15.41 0.71 2.94
N PRO A 222 16.21 0.52 1.88
CA PRO A 222 16.72 -0.80 1.51
C PRO A 222 17.58 -1.48 2.58
N SER A 223 18.36 -0.72 3.35
CA SER A 223 19.23 -1.26 4.42
C SER A 223 18.45 -1.76 5.64
N TRP A 224 17.15 -1.41 5.78
CA TRP A 224 16.29 -1.81 6.90
C TRP A 224 15.42 -3.03 6.60
N ARG A 225 15.70 -3.74 5.50
CA ARG A 225 14.91 -4.91 5.01
C ARG A 225 14.81 -6.08 6.00
N VAL A 226 15.61 -6.11 7.04
CA VAL A 226 15.67 -7.24 7.99
C VAL A 226 14.82 -7.05 9.23
N ASN A 227 14.27 -5.85 9.45
CA ASN A 227 13.52 -5.53 10.65
C ASN A 227 12.02 -5.57 10.40
N ASP A 228 11.31 -6.36 11.18
CA ASP A 228 9.86 -6.30 11.26
C ASP A 228 9.43 -5.04 11.99
N PHE A 229 8.21 -4.55 11.71
CA PHE A 229 7.72 -3.33 12.31
C PHE A 229 6.19 -3.31 12.42
N ALA A 230 5.67 -2.37 13.22
CA ALA A 230 4.25 -2.19 13.42
C ALA A 230 3.71 -0.98 12.64
N LEU A 231 2.43 -1.06 12.28
CA LEU A 231 1.64 0.04 11.75
C LEU A 231 0.46 0.29 12.70
N LEU A 232 0.32 1.49 13.21
CA LEU A 232 -0.87 1.85 14.01
C LEU A 232 -2.13 1.85 13.13
N ILE A 233 -3.18 1.23 13.65
CA ILE A 233 -4.49 1.22 13.00
C ILE A 233 -4.97 2.64 12.73
N HIS A 234 -5.53 2.87 11.55
CA HIS A 234 -6.03 4.18 11.12
C HIS A 234 -7.21 4.06 10.15
N GLY A 235 -7.68 5.22 9.67
CA GLY A 235 -8.81 5.30 8.76
C GLY A 235 -10.17 5.22 9.48
N VAL A 236 -11.24 5.25 8.71
CA VAL A 236 -12.61 5.22 9.25
C VAL A 236 -13.01 3.77 9.53
N GLN A 237 -13.17 3.46 10.79
CA GLN A 237 -13.56 2.14 11.28
C GLN A 237 -15.05 2.11 11.64
N PRO A 238 -15.70 0.93 11.64
CA PRO A 238 -17.09 0.79 12.05
C PRO A 238 -17.30 1.27 13.49
N ALA A 239 -18.37 2.05 13.71
CA ALA A 239 -18.71 2.53 15.04
C ALA A 239 -18.95 1.37 16.01
N GLY A 240 -18.38 1.46 17.21
CA GLY A 240 -18.51 0.43 18.26
C GLY A 240 -17.63 -0.81 18.08
N SER A 241 -16.97 -1.00 16.93
CA SER A 241 -16.00 -2.06 16.76
C SER A 241 -14.74 -1.82 17.61
N GLU A 242 -13.97 -2.88 17.88
CA GLU A 242 -12.69 -2.79 18.57
C GLU A 242 -11.73 -1.85 17.83
N ALA A 243 -11.61 -2.01 16.51
CA ALA A 243 -10.86 -1.12 15.64
C ALA A 243 -11.32 0.34 15.73
N GLY A 244 -12.65 0.59 15.81
CA GLY A 244 -13.21 1.93 15.96
C GLY A 244 -12.87 2.56 17.32
N LYS A 245 -12.87 1.78 18.38
CA LYS A 245 -12.44 2.23 19.73
C LYS A 245 -10.96 2.57 19.74
N ALA A 246 -10.12 1.71 19.15
CA ALA A 246 -8.68 1.91 19.05
C ALA A 246 -8.34 3.21 18.30
N VAL A 247 -8.90 3.42 17.10
CA VAL A 247 -8.70 4.68 16.35
C VAL A 247 -9.17 5.90 17.14
N SER A 248 -10.27 5.79 17.89
CA SER A 248 -10.73 6.89 18.74
C SER A 248 -9.76 7.23 19.86
N ALA A 249 -9.12 6.23 20.47
CA ALA A 249 -8.11 6.40 21.51
C ALA A 249 -6.79 6.99 21.00
N LEU A 250 -6.47 6.78 19.70
CA LEU A 250 -5.26 7.27 19.02
C LEU A 250 -5.42 8.70 18.47
N LYS A 251 -6.62 9.29 18.49
CA LYS A 251 -6.84 10.64 17.97
C LYS A 251 -5.91 11.67 18.65
N GLY A 252 -5.17 12.39 17.82
CA GLY A 252 -4.22 13.41 18.29
C GLY A 252 -2.86 12.86 18.72
N LYS A 253 -2.59 11.56 18.48
CA LYS A 253 -1.32 10.90 18.81
C LYS A 253 -0.63 10.41 17.53
N GLY A 254 0.70 10.30 17.58
CA GLY A 254 1.53 9.74 16.50
C GLY A 254 1.41 10.49 15.17
N SER A 255 1.67 9.79 14.07
CA SER A 255 1.66 10.32 12.68
C SER A 255 0.35 10.97 12.24
N TYR A 256 -0.72 10.76 12.98
CA TYR A 256 -2.06 11.32 12.76
C TYR A 256 -2.43 12.39 13.79
N GLY A 257 -1.50 12.78 14.65
CA GLY A 257 -1.58 14.00 15.44
C GLY A 257 -1.69 15.19 14.48
N LYS A 258 -2.51 16.19 14.80
CA LYS A 258 -2.42 17.47 14.09
C LYS A 258 -0.97 17.94 14.27
N VAL A 259 -0.23 18.04 13.17
CA VAL A 259 1.01 18.80 13.14
C VAL A 259 0.60 20.19 13.65
N ALA A 260 1.07 20.56 14.84
CA ALA A 260 0.89 21.91 15.32
C ALA A 260 1.53 22.82 14.26
N SER A 261 0.69 23.60 13.59
CA SER A 261 1.17 24.67 12.72
C SER A 261 1.99 25.61 13.61
N VAL A 262 3.31 25.58 13.41
CA VAL A 262 4.24 26.60 13.91
C VAL A 262 4.09 27.85 13.08
#